data_a1ce593f6520bd1d485a85a3ace9031c
#
_entry.id   a1ce593f6520bd1d485a85a3ace9031c
#
_cell.length_a   1.000
_cell.length_b   1.000
_cell.length_c   1.000
_cell.angle_alpha   90.00
_cell.angle_beta   90.00
_cell.angle_gamma   90.00
#
_symmetry.space_group_name_H-M   'P 1'
#
loop_
_entity.id
_entity.type
_entity.pdbx_description
1 polymer ?
#
loop_
_entity_poly.entity_id
_entity_poly.type
_entity_poly.pdbx_seq_one_letter_code
_entity_poly.pdbx_strand_id
1 'polypeptide(L)'
;MATFDPALTDYSYGPQSYDATMVIALAAQQAGCADGVAIAAALGDVAGNGGEACSAYADCLALIEAGTDIDYMGVTGGVDFNEFGDLLEGTISINEYTSNTEFGEIGSITAVVPLP
;
A
#
# COMPACT_ATOMS: atom_id res chain seq x y z
N MET A 1 -5.29 9.32 11.33
CA MET A 1 -6.71 8.92 11.44
C MET A 1 -7.40 9.57 12.62
N ALA A 2 -6.92 9.43 13.86
CA ALA A 2 -7.53 10.07 15.04
C ALA A 2 -7.69 11.61 14.95
N THR A 3 -6.92 12.28 14.09
CA THR A 3 -7.04 13.73 13.85
C THR A 3 -8.33 14.08 13.07
N PHE A 4 -8.81 13.17 12.22
CA PHE A 4 -10.01 13.37 11.41
C PHE A 4 -11.28 12.85 12.08
N ASP A 5 -11.15 11.78 12.85
CA ASP A 5 -12.23 11.21 13.66
C ASP A 5 -11.68 10.76 15.02
N PRO A 6 -11.79 11.62 16.05
CA PRO A 6 -11.31 11.29 17.40
C PRO A 6 -12.18 10.22 18.09
N ALA A 7 -13.35 9.89 17.56
CA ALA A 7 -14.20 8.81 18.07
C ALA A 7 -13.83 7.44 17.48
N LEU A 8 -12.97 7.40 16.45
CA LEU A 8 -12.50 6.15 15.86
C LEU A 8 -11.59 5.40 16.85
N THR A 9 -11.98 4.20 17.21
CA THR A 9 -11.25 3.33 18.16
C THR A 9 -10.69 2.08 17.51
N ASP A 10 -11.22 1.69 16.33
CA ASP A 10 -10.72 0.57 15.55
C ASP A 10 -10.04 1.09 14.28
N TYR A 11 -8.77 0.79 14.15
CA TYR A 11 -7.92 1.17 13.01
C TYR A 11 -7.61 -0.01 12.09
N SER A 12 -8.31 -1.12 12.24
CA SER A 12 -8.14 -2.32 11.42
C SER A 12 -8.28 -1.96 9.94
N TYR A 13 -7.33 -2.41 9.13
CA TYR A 13 -7.22 -2.11 7.70
C TYR A 13 -7.09 -0.63 7.31
N GLY A 14 -6.98 0.28 8.28
CA GLY A 14 -6.81 1.71 8.00
C GLY A 14 -5.53 2.02 7.23
N PRO A 15 -4.35 1.56 7.67
CA PRO A 15 -3.10 1.72 6.93
C PRO A 15 -3.16 1.12 5.52
N GLN A 16 -3.72 -0.07 5.37
CA GLN A 16 -3.87 -0.75 4.08
C GLN A 16 -4.79 0.02 3.12
N SER A 17 -5.88 0.57 3.64
CA SER A 17 -6.79 1.42 2.85
C SER A 17 -6.14 2.73 2.41
N TYR A 18 -5.29 3.29 3.26
CA TYR A 18 -4.48 4.47 2.92
C TYR A 18 -3.52 4.14 1.77
N ASP A 19 -2.73 3.09 1.90
CA ASP A 19 -1.75 2.70 0.86
C ASP A 19 -2.45 2.35 -0.45
N ALA A 20 -3.56 1.61 -0.42
CA ALA A 20 -4.35 1.30 -1.61
C ALA A 20 -4.83 2.58 -2.33
N THR A 21 -5.28 3.59 -1.57
CA THR A 21 -5.71 4.88 -2.13
C THR A 21 -4.53 5.62 -2.75
N MET A 22 -3.37 5.63 -2.08
CA MET A 22 -2.16 6.27 -2.57
C MET A 22 -1.67 5.65 -3.88
N VAL A 23 -1.58 4.33 -3.95
CA VAL A 23 -1.15 3.61 -5.15
C VAL A 23 -2.08 3.89 -6.33
N ILE A 24 -3.41 3.86 -6.12
CA ILE A 24 -4.37 4.19 -7.18
C ILE A 24 -4.23 5.64 -7.64
N ALA A 25 -4.05 6.59 -6.73
CA ALA A 25 -3.88 7.99 -7.08
C ALA A 25 -2.58 8.24 -7.88
N LEU A 26 -1.48 7.63 -7.47
CA LEU A 26 -0.20 7.72 -8.17
C LEU A 26 -0.26 7.03 -9.54
N ALA A 27 -0.90 5.86 -9.64
CA ALA A 27 -1.12 5.17 -10.90
C ALA A 27 -1.97 5.99 -11.88
N ALA A 28 -2.99 6.71 -11.40
CA ALA A 28 -3.78 7.63 -12.23
C ALA A 28 -2.92 8.81 -12.76
N GLN A 29 -2.02 9.33 -11.94
CA GLN A 29 -1.06 10.36 -12.37
C GLN A 29 -0.07 9.80 -13.41
N GLN A 30 0.48 8.63 -13.15
CA GLN A 30 1.39 7.96 -14.09
C GLN A 30 0.71 7.68 -15.43
N ALA A 31 -0.55 7.22 -15.40
CA ALA A 31 -1.36 6.96 -16.59
C ALA A 31 -1.81 8.25 -17.32
N GLY A 32 -1.81 9.39 -16.63
CA GLY A 32 -2.29 10.68 -17.16
C GLY A 32 -3.80 10.73 -17.40
N CYS A 33 -4.58 9.80 -16.83
CA CYS A 33 -6.02 9.72 -16.99
C CYS A 33 -6.68 8.96 -15.83
N ALA A 34 -8.02 9.04 -15.77
CA ALA A 34 -8.84 8.34 -14.76
C ALA A 34 -9.51 7.06 -15.32
N ASP A 35 -8.99 6.50 -16.41
CA ASP A 35 -9.47 5.25 -16.96
C ASP A 35 -9.00 4.06 -16.13
N GLY A 36 -9.92 3.18 -15.70
CA GLY A 36 -9.61 2.08 -14.81
C GLY A 36 -8.64 1.06 -15.39
N VAL A 37 -8.65 0.83 -16.69
CA VAL A 37 -7.73 -0.10 -17.36
C VAL A 37 -6.32 0.49 -17.41
N ALA A 38 -6.20 1.78 -17.71
CA ALA A 38 -4.92 2.48 -17.72
C ALA A 38 -4.30 2.57 -16.31
N ILE A 39 -5.13 2.84 -15.29
CA ILE A 39 -4.70 2.85 -13.88
C ILE A 39 -4.21 1.45 -13.46
N ALA A 40 -4.97 0.39 -13.80
CA ALA A 40 -4.56 -0.97 -13.47
C ALA A 40 -3.22 -1.37 -14.12
N ALA A 41 -2.98 -0.93 -15.35
CA ALA A 41 -1.70 -1.17 -16.03
C ALA A 41 -0.53 -0.42 -15.38
N ALA A 42 -0.78 0.76 -14.78
CA ALA A 42 0.25 1.58 -14.15
C ALA A 42 0.51 1.22 -12.67
N LEU A 43 -0.29 0.34 -12.06
CA LEU A 43 -0.12 -0.01 -10.63
C LEU A 43 1.28 -0.56 -10.33
N GLY A 44 1.77 -1.48 -11.16
CA GLY A 44 3.10 -2.06 -11.00
C GLY A 44 4.25 -1.08 -11.24
N ASP A 45 4.01 -0.05 -12.04
CA ASP A 45 5.03 0.97 -12.35
C ASP A 45 5.23 1.96 -11.20
N VAL A 46 4.22 2.16 -10.36
CA VAL A 46 4.30 3.09 -9.22
C VAL A 46 4.59 2.41 -7.88
N ALA A 47 4.47 1.08 -7.83
CA ALA A 47 4.63 0.29 -6.62
C ALA A 47 5.54 -0.91 -6.91
N GLY A 48 6.84 -0.71 -6.79
CA GLY A 48 7.85 -1.73 -7.02
C GLY A 48 8.70 -1.51 -8.28
N ASN A 49 9.35 -2.58 -8.70
CA ASN A 49 10.26 -2.62 -9.87
C ASN A 49 11.54 -1.77 -9.77
N GLY A 50 11.91 -1.29 -8.56
CA GLY A 50 13.20 -0.68 -8.28
C GLY A 50 13.32 0.77 -8.73
N GLY A 51 12.22 1.51 -8.78
CA GLY A 51 12.19 2.95 -8.97
C GLY A 51 12.77 3.76 -7.80
N GLU A 52 12.69 5.08 -7.87
CA GLU A 52 13.10 5.96 -6.77
C GLU A 52 12.07 5.90 -5.64
N ALA A 53 12.53 5.55 -4.44
CA ALA A 53 11.66 5.36 -3.27
C ALA A 53 11.01 6.68 -2.84
N CYS A 54 9.70 6.68 -2.66
CA CYS A 54 8.94 7.81 -2.13
C CYS A 54 7.77 7.32 -1.27
N SER A 55 7.35 8.12 -0.30
CA SER A 55 6.27 7.76 0.64
C SER A 55 5.18 8.81 0.79
N ALA A 56 5.47 10.07 0.53
CA ALA A 56 4.49 11.14 0.54
C ALA A 56 3.95 11.40 -0.87
N TYR A 57 2.64 11.61 -1.01
CA TYR A 57 2.03 11.86 -2.33
C TYR A 57 2.71 12.98 -3.12
N ALA A 58 3.01 14.09 -2.45
CA ALA A 58 3.62 15.25 -3.10
C ALA A 58 5.02 14.95 -3.64
N ASP A 59 5.82 14.16 -2.92
CA ASP A 59 7.16 13.79 -3.34
C ASP A 59 7.11 12.79 -4.51
N CYS A 60 6.25 11.78 -4.42
CA CYS A 60 6.04 10.83 -5.51
C CYS A 60 5.50 11.52 -6.77
N LEU A 61 4.55 12.45 -6.62
CA LEU A 61 4.00 13.23 -7.73
C LEU A 61 5.10 14.05 -8.44
N ALA A 62 5.97 14.71 -7.68
CA ALA A 62 7.06 15.49 -8.25
C ALA A 62 8.04 14.61 -9.06
N LEU A 63 8.30 13.39 -8.61
CA LEU A 63 9.12 12.43 -9.35
C LEU A 63 8.43 11.96 -10.64
N ILE A 64 7.14 11.65 -10.60
CA ILE A 64 6.35 11.30 -11.79
C ILE A 64 6.35 12.45 -12.80
N GLU A 65 6.14 13.69 -12.37
CA GLU A 65 6.16 14.88 -13.22
C GLU A 65 7.54 15.13 -13.84
N ALA A 66 8.60 14.72 -13.15
CA ALA A 66 9.98 14.75 -13.68
C ALA A 66 10.29 13.59 -14.64
N GLY A 67 9.37 12.65 -14.83
CA GLY A 67 9.57 11.46 -15.65
C GLY A 67 10.45 10.40 -14.99
N THR A 68 10.57 10.44 -13.66
CA THR A 68 11.33 9.46 -12.88
C THR A 68 10.43 8.28 -12.53
N ASP A 69 10.95 7.07 -12.69
CA ASP A 69 10.32 5.86 -12.23
C ASP A 69 10.31 5.84 -10.69
N ILE A 70 9.17 5.54 -10.09
CA ILE A 70 8.99 5.60 -8.64
C ILE A 70 8.75 4.22 -8.04
N ASP A 71 9.11 4.10 -6.77
CA ASP A 71 8.78 2.97 -5.90
C ASP A 71 8.08 3.49 -4.65
N TYR A 72 6.75 3.36 -4.61
CA TYR A 72 5.96 3.83 -3.48
C TYR A 72 6.16 2.95 -2.26
N MET A 73 6.70 3.53 -1.21
CA MET A 73 6.88 2.90 0.09
C MET A 73 5.71 3.28 1.01
N GLY A 74 4.80 2.35 1.19
CA GLY A 74 3.59 2.56 1.98
C GLY A 74 3.83 2.58 3.50
N VAL A 75 2.81 2.99 4.23
CA VAL A 75 2.82 2.92 5.71
C VAL A 75 2.74 1.48 6.21
N THR A 76 2.34 0.54 5.36
CA THR A 76 2.32 -0.90 5.63
C THR A 76 3.62 -1.61 5.21
N GLY A 77 4.55 -0.90 4.59
CA GLY A 77 5.79 -1.42 4.02
C GLY A 77 5.83 -1.30 2.50
N GLY A 78 6.61 -2.16 1.84
CA GLY A 78 6.62 -2.27 0.38
C GLY A 78 5.25 -2.72 -0.14
N VAL A 79 4.83 -2.15 -1.27
CA VAL A 79 3.53 -2.44 -1.90
C VAL A 79 3.79 -2.99 -3.31
N ASP A 80 4.76 -3.89 -3.41
CA ASP A 80 5.13 -4.52 -4.69
C ASP A 80 4.08 -5.52 -5.13
N PHE A 81 3.73 -5.50 -6.42
CA PHE A 81 2.79 -6.44 -7.02
C PHE A 81 3.49 -7.41 -7.96
N ASN A 82 2.99 -8.65 -8.02
CA ASN A 82 3.35 -9.58 -9.06
C ASN A 82 2.52 -9.32 -10.34
N GLU A 83 2.78 -10.10 -11.39
CA GLU A 83 2.05 -10.02 -12.66
C GLU A 83 0.53 -10.28 -12.56
N PHE A 84 0.08 -10.88 -11.46
CA PHE A 84 -1.33 -11.17 -11.20
C PHE A 84 -2.01 -10.09 -10.33
N GLY A 85 -1.23 -9.11 -9.82
CA GLY A 85 -1.72 -8.06 -8.92
C GLY A 85 -1.75 -8.46 -7.45
N ASP A 86 -1.09 -9.57 -7.08
CA ASP A 86 -0.94 -9.95 -5.67
C ASP A 86 0.27 -9.24 -5.07
N LEU A 87 0.20 -8.89 -3.79
CA LEU A 87 1.34 -8.38 -3.04
C LEU A 87 2.43 -9.44 -2.92
N LEU A 88 3.69 -9.05 -3.16
CA LEU A 88 4.84 -9.94 -3.04
C LEU A 88 5.25 -10.20 -1.60
N GLU A 89 4.97 -9.28 -0.69
CA GLU A 89 5.26 -9.41 0.73
C GLU A 89 4.08 -8.92 1.56
N GLY A 90 3.81 -9.57 2.67
CA GLY A 90 2.79 -9.15 3.61
C GLY A 90 3.14 -9.56 5.04
N THR A 91 2.86 -8.68 5.99
CA THR A 91 2.96 -8.99 7.42
C THR A 91 1.58 -9.25 7.98
N ILE A 92 1.42 -10.43 8.58
CA ILE A 92 0.16 -10.90 9.17
C ILE A 92 0.35 -10.94 10.68
N SER A 93 -0.54 -10.27 11.43
CA SER A 93 -0.54 -10.35 12.88
C SER A 93 -1.20 -11.64 13.36
N ILE A 94 -0.63 -12.22 14.40
CA ILE A 94 -1.18 -13.37 15.11
C ILE A 94 -1.84 -12.84 16.38
N ASN A 95 -3.12 -13.10 16.52
CA ASN A 95 -3.91 -12.62 17.64
C ASN A 95 -4.44 -13.77 18.47
N GLU A 96 -4.50 -13.59 19.78
CA GLU A 96 -5.12 -14.51 20.73
C GLU A 96 -6.34 -13.85 21.39
N TYR A 97 -7.43 -14.60 21.57
CA TYR A 97 -8.56 -14.12 22.34
C TYR A 97 -8.20 -14.08 23.82
N THR A 98 -8.27 -12.89 24.41
CA THR A 98 -8.01 -12.65 25.84
C THR A 98 -9.29 -12.75 26.67
N SER A 99 -10.45 -12.62 26.00
CA SER A 99 -11.79 -12.82 26.56
C SER A 99 -12.77 -13.20 25.45
N ASN A 100 -14.07 -13.34 25.77
CA ASN A 100 -15.10 -13.64 24.77
C ASN A 100 -15.33 -12.50 23.76
N THR A 101 -14.82 -11.29 24.01
CA THR A 101 -15.06 -10.07 23.22
C THR A 101 -13.80 -9.31 22.89
N GLU A 102 -12.64 -9.73 23.40
CA GLU A 102 -11.38 -9.03 23.22
C GLU A 102 -10.30 -9.99 22.72
N PHE A 103 -9.43 -9.47 21.88
CA PHE A 103 -8.24 -10.17 21.40
C PHE A 103 -7.04 -9.22 21.44
N GLY A 104 -5.86 -9.79 21.51
CA GLY A 104 -4.60 -9.06 21.52
C GLY A 104 -3.58 -9.71 20.59
N GLU A 105 -2.72 -8.90 20.00
CA GLU A 105 -1.64 -9.40 19.18
C GLU A 105 -0.57 -10.07 20.06
N ILE A 106 -0.20 -11.29 19.70
CA ILE A 106 0.85 -12.08 20.36
C ILE A 106 2.10 -12.26 19.49
N GLY A 107 2.06 -11.83 18.24
CA GLY A 107 3.17 -11.90 17.32
C GLY A 107 2.77 -11.54 15.90
N SER A 108 3.74 -11.52 15.01
CA SER A 108 3.51 -11.33 13.58
C SER A 108 4.44 -12.22 12.75
N ILE A 109 4.02 -12.52 11.53
CA ILE A 109 4.82 -13.25 10.54
C ILE A 109 4.82 -12.43 9.26
N THR A 110 6.01 -12.14 8.73
CA THR A 110 6.17 -11.61 7.38
C THR A 110 6.34 -12.77 6.41
N ALA A 111 5.47 -12.85 5.43
CA ALA A 111 5.50 -13.85 4.38
C ALA A 111 5.83 -13.19 3.04
N VAL A 112 6.74 -13.81 2.30
CA VAL A 112 7.05 -13.44 0.91
C VAL A 112 6.33 -14.45 0.01
N VAL A 113 5.56 -13.95 -0.95
CA VAL A 113 4.92 -14.82 -1.93
C VAL A 113 6.01 -15.31 -2.90
N PRO A 114 6.28 -16.63 -2.99
CA PRO A 114 7.23 -17.12 -3.96
C PRO A 114 6.72 -16.81 -5.37
N LEU A 115 7.57 -16.20 -6.16
CA LEU A 115 7.28 -16.08 -7.61
C LEU A 115 7.14 -17.47 -8.21
N PRO A 116 6.14 -17.70 -9.05
CA PRO A 116 5.96 -18.97 -9.72
C PRO A 116 7.12 -19.31 -10.64
#